data_15f7f8a2c1a9119cd2cb2649466b46d6
#
_entry.id   15f7f8a2c1a9119cd2cb2649466b46d6
#
_cell.length_a   1.000
_cell.length_b   1.000
_cell.length_c   1.000
_cell.angle_alpha   90.00
_cell.angle_beta   90.00
_cell.angle_gamma   90.00
#
_symmetry.space_group_name_H-M   'P 1'
#
loop_
_entity.id
_entity.type
_entity.pdbx_description
1 polymer ?
#
loop_
_entity_poly.entity_id
_entity_poly.type
_entity_poly.pdbx_seq_one_letter_code
_entity_poly.pdbx_strand_id
1 'polypeptide(L)'
;MNTTSQQYDAIISICRELYSKKMKDYGCAWRILRLPSLTDQIFIKAQRIRSLQENEVRKVDEDEASEFIGIINYCIMALIQIDKGIADQPDLNFEEGIRLYDEKVALTKALMENKNHDYGEAWREMRVSSLTDLILQKLLRVKQIEDNKGKTLVSEGIDANYQDMINYSVFAMILMGKDNE
;
A
#
# COMPACT_ATOMS: atom_id res chain seq x y z
N MET A 1 -20.72 12.29 -11.13
CA MET A 1 -19.48 12.76 -10.47
C MET A 1 -19.01 11.71 -9.49
N ASN A 2 -17.74 11.27 -9.62
CA ASN A 2 -17.22 10.25 -8.73
C ASN A 2 -16.86 10.85 -7.38
N THR A 3 -17.37 10.22 -6.32
CA THR A 3 -16.95 10.54 -4.95
C THR A 3 -15.58 9.92 -4.66
N THR A 4 -14.94 10.37 -3.60
CA THR A 4 -13.68 9.77 -3.15
C THR A 4 -13.84 8.29 -2.85
N SER A 5 -14.96 7.90 -2.25
CA SER A 5 -15.26 6.48 -1.97
C SER A 5 -15.27 5.64 -3.25
N GLN A 6 -15.93 6.14 -4.30
CA GLN A 6 -15.99 5.45 -5.60
C GLN A 6 -14.63 5.40 -6.29
N GLN A 7 -13.87 6.49 -6.24
CA GLN A 7 -12.52 6.54 -6.79
C GLN A 7 -11.59 5.57 -6.07
N TYR A 8 -11.67 5.54 -4.74
CA TYR A 8 -10.91 4.62 -3.92
C TYR A 8 -11.20 3.16 -4.32
N ASP A 9 -12.47 2.81 -4.42
CA ASP A 9 -12.87 1.46 -4.80
C ASP A 9 -12.39 1.08 -6.20
N ALA A 10 -12.39 2.02 -7.13
CA ALA A 10 -11.88 1.79 -8.49
C ALA A 10 -10.39 1.44 -8.48
N ILE A 11 -9.59 2.17 -7.70
CA ILE A 11 -8.15 1.88 -7.57
C ILE A 11 -7.92 0.52 -6.90
N ILE A 12 -8.64 0.26 -5.82
CA ILE A 12 -8.50 -1.03 -5.11
C ILE A 12 -8.89 -2.20 -6.01
N SER A 13 -9.91 -2.01 -6.86
CA SER A 13 -10.33 -3.05 -7.82
C SER A 13 -9.17 -3.46 -8.73
N ILE A 14 -8.39 -2.50 -9.23
CA ILE A 14 -7.20 -2.76 -10.05
C ILE A 14 -6.16 -3.57 -9.26
N CYS A 15 -5.89 -3.16 -8.05
CA CYS A 15 -4.91 -3.82 -7.17
C CYS A 15 -5.34 -5.24 -6.81
N ARG A 16 -6.62 -5.40 -6.49
CA ARG A 16 -7.22 -6.68 -6.12
C ARG A 16 -7.19 -7.67 -7.27
N GLU A 17 -7.44 -7.21 -8.48
CA GLU A 17 -7.36 -8.05 -9.67
C GLU A 17 -5.97 -8.65 -9.84
N LEU A 18 -4.93 -7.84 -9.70
CA LEU A 18 -3.54 -8.32 -9.79
C LEU A 18 -3.22 -9.29 -8.66
N TYR A 19 -3.59 -8.96 -7.43
CA TYR A 19 -3.42 -9.85 -6.28
C TYR A 19 -4.10 -11.20 -6.51
N SER A 20 -5.34 -11.18 -6.99
CA SER A 20 -6.13 -12.39 -7.29
C SER A 20 -5.44 -13.26 -8.33
N LYS A 21 -4.95 -12.67 -9.41
CA LYS A 21 -4.23 -13.40 -10.46
C LYS A 21 -2.96 -14.06 -9.93
N LYS A 22 -2.19 -13.32 -9.13
CA LYS A 22 -0.98 -13.86 -8.50
C LYS A 22 -1.30 -14.98 -7.52
N MET A 23 -2.40 -14.87 -6.78
CA MET A 23 -2.85 -15.94 -5.88
C MET A 23 -3.19 -17.22 -6.67
N LYS A 24 -3.79 -17.08 -7.85
CA LYS A 24 -4.08 -18.25 -8.71
C LYS A 24 -2.81 -18.92 -9.23
N ASP A 25 -1.80 -18.11 -9.56
CA ASP A 25 -0.54 -18.63 -10.12
C ASP A 25 0.38 -19.20 -9.05
N TYR A 26 0.52 -18.52 -7.93
CA TYR A 26 1.56 -18.80 -6.94
C TYR A 26 1.04 -19.13 -5.54
N GLY A 27 -0.27 -19.08 -5.34
CA GLY A 27 -0.85 -19.19 -4.00
C GLY A 27 -0.40 -18.02 -3.12
N CYS A 28 -0.36 -18.28 -1.81
CA CYS A 28 0.05 -17.25 -0.84
C CYS A 28 1.51 -17.44 -0.40
N ALA A 29 2.43 -17.53 -1.36
CA ALA A 29 3.85 -17.72 -1.08
C ALA A 29 4.42 -16.64 -0.14
N TRP A 30 3.86 -15.43 -0.17
CA TRP A 30 4.26 -14.31 0.68
C TRP A 30 4.03 -14.56 2.19
N ARG A 31 3.27 -15.59 2.56
CA ARG A 31 3.02 -15.91 3.97
C ARG A 31 4.29 -16.27 4.76
N ILE A 32 5.34 -16.68 4.07
CA ILE A 32 6.63 -16.99 4.71
C ILE A 32 7.47 -15.74 4.99
N LEU A 33 7.07 -14.57 4.49
CA LEU A 33 7.88 -13.36 4.57
C LEU A 33 7.75 -12.70 5.95
N ARG A 34 8.90 -12.38 6.54
CA ARG A 34 8.96 -11.54 7.73
C ARG A 34 8.62 -10.10 7.35
N LEU A 35 8.12 -9.33 8.31
CA LEU A 35 7.75 -7.94 8.07
C LEU A 35 8.88 -7.09 7.47
N PRO A 36 10.14 -7.17 7.95
CA PRO A 36 11.22 -6.40 7.31
C PRO A 36 11.41 -6.71 5.84
N SER A 37 11.17 -7.95 5.41
CA SER A 37 11.26 -8.31 3.99
C SER A 37 10.20 -7.60 3.15
N LEU A 38 8.97 -7.50 3.67
CA LEU A 38 7.89 -6.76 3.02
C LEU A 38 8.20 -5.26 3.00
N THR A 39 8.67 -4.71 4.11
CA THR A 39 9.10 -3.32 4.20
C THR A 39 10.15 -2.98 3.14
N ASP A 40 11.14 -3.86 2.97
CA ASP A 40 12.19 -3.64 1.96
C ASP A 40 11.64 -3.69 0.53
N GLN A 41 10.69 -4.58 0.25
CA GLN A 41 10.04 -4.62 -1.06
C GLN A 41 9.27 -3.33 -1.36
N ILE A 42 8.56 -2.81 -0.37
CA ILE A 42 7.84 -1.54 -0.50
C ILE A 42 8.84 -0.41 -0.72
N PHE A 43 9.94 -0.41 0.02
CA PHE A 43 11.01 0.60 -0.11
C PHE A 43 11.58 0.65 -1.53
N ILE A 44 11.89 -0.50 -2.11
CA ILE A 44 12.43 -0.58 -3.49
C ILE A 44 11.45 0.06 -4.47
N LYS A 45 10.16 -0.22 -4.34
CA LYS A 45 9.13 0.35 -5.22
C LYS A 45 8.99 1.86 -5.05
N ALA A 46 8.99 2.34 -3.82
CA ALA A 46 8.90 3.78 -3.55
C ALA A 46 10.13 4.52 -4.07
N GLN A 47 11.32 3.97 -3.91
CA GLN A 47 12.56 4.55 -4.45
C GLN A 47 12.52 4.58 -5.98
N ARG A 48 12.00 3.54 -6.60
CA ARG A 48 11.87 3.53 -8.07
C ARG A 48 10.92 4.61 -8.56
N ILE A 49 9.79 4.80 -7.87
CA ILE A 49 8.86 5.88 -8.21
C ILE A 49 9.57 7.24 -8.14
N ARG A 50 10.29 7.48 -7.06
CA ARG A 50 11.03 8.73 -6.89
C ARG A 50 12.06 8.93 -7.99
N SER A 51 12.80 7.89 -8.35
CA SER A 51 13.77 7.94 -9.45
C SER A 51 13.10 8.27 -10.78
N LEU A 52 11.95 7.66 -11.06
CA LEU A 52 11.19 7.94 -12.28
C LEU A 52 10.72 9.39 -12.32
N GLN A 53 10.28 9.94 -11.19
CA GLN A 53 9.82 11.32 -11.09
C GLN A 53 10.96 12.33 -11.27
N GLU A 54 12.16 11.99 -10.85
CA GLU A 54 13.35 12.84 -10.98
C GLU A 54 13.98 12.79 -12.37
N ASN A 55 13.73 11.75 -13.14
CA ASN A 55 14.30 11.60 -14.48
C ASN A 55 13.45 12.32 -15.51
N GLU A 56 14.11 13.20 -16.29
CA GLU A 56 13.46 13.93 -17.39
C GLU A 56 13.15 13.02 -18.57
N VAL A 57 13.98 12.01 -18.82
CA VAL A 57 13.80 11.06 -19.92
C VAL A 57 13.48 9.69 -19.35
N ARG A 58 12.27 9.22 -19.62
CA ARG A 58 11.81 7.90 -19.19
C ARG A 58 11.96 6.89 -20.32
N LYS A 59 12.46 5.71 -19.98
CA LYS A 59 12.57 4.62 -20.94
C LYS A 59 11.30 3.76 -21.01
N VAL A 60 10.46 3.81 -19.96
CA VAL A 60 9.19 3.07 -19.89
C VAL A 60 8.15 3.96 -19.22
N ASP A 61 7.00 4.15 -19.89
CA ASP A 61 5.98 5.14 -19.47
C ASP A 61 5.04 4.66 -18.36
N GLU A 62 4.94 3.37 -18.12
CA GLU A 62 3.86 2.79 -17.29
C GLU A 62 4.22 2.57 -15.84
N ASP A 63 5.43 2.87 -15.42
CA ASP A 63 5.98 2.25 -14.23
C ASP A 63 5.54 2.84 -12.90
N GLU A 64 5.14 4.11 -12.84
CA GLU A 64 4.69 4.70 -11.57
C GLU A 64 3.43 4.00 -11.06
N ALA A 65 2.42 3.85 -11.90
CA ALA A 65 1.17 3.18 -11.50
C ALA A 65 1.42 1.74 -11.07
N SER A 66 2.21 1.00 -11.83
CA SER A 66 2.58 -0.38 -11.50
C SER A 66 3.26 -0.48 -10.13
N GLU A 67 4.15 0.46 -9.81
CA GLU A 67 4.84 0.47 -8.54
C GLU A 67 3.90 0.83 -7.37
N PHE A 68 2.97 1.78 -7.57
CA PHE A 68 1.96 2.11 -6.56
C PHE A 68 1.06 0.90 -6.28
N ILE A 69 0.65 0.16 -7.30
CA ILE A 69 -0.11 -1.08 -7.12
C ILE A 69 0.67 -2.07 -6.25
N GLY A 70 1.96 -2.23 -6.53
CA GLY A 70 2.83 -3.10 -5.75
C GLY A 70 2.92 -2.65 -4.29
N ILE A 71 3.06 -1.35 -4.03
CA ILE A 71 3.09 -0.80 -2.67
C ILE A 71 1.79 -1.15 -1.94
N ILE A 72 0.65 -0.91 -2.56
CA ILE A 72 -0.66 -1.20 -1.97
C ILE A 72 -0.75 -2.67 -1.59
N ASN A 73 -0.43 -3.57 -2.51
CA ASN A 73 -0.57 -5.01 -2.28
C ASN A 73 0.41 -5.52 -1.22
N TYR A 74 1.67 -5.08 -1.24
CA TYR A 74 2.63 -5.47 -0.20
C TYR A 74 2.24 -4.93 1.18
N CYS A 75 1.69 -3.71 1.26
CA CYS A 75 1.20 -3.17 2.52
C CYS A 75 0.02 -3.98 3.06
N ILE A 76 -0.89 -4.41 2.19
CA ILE A 76 -2.02 -5.27 2.59
C ILE A 76 -1.49 -6.61 3.11
N MET A 77 -0.52 -7.22 2.41
CA MET A 77 0.14 -8.44 2.88
C MET A 77 0.79 -8.23 4.24
N ALA A 78 1.44 -7.08 4.45
CA ALA A 78 2.05 -6.75 5.74
C ALA A 78 1.01 -6.68 6.86
N LEU A 79 -0.14 -6.06 6.60
CA LEU A 79 -1.23 -5.99 7.57
C LEU A 79 -1.76 -7.39 7.94
N ILE A 80 -1.84 -8.29 6.95
CA ILE A 80 -2.23 -9.68 7.19
C ILE A 80 -1.17 -10.38 8.05
N GLN A 81 0.12 -10.18 7.75
CA GLN A 81 1.21 -10.77 8.52
C GLN A 81 1.25 -10.29 9.96
N ILE A 82 0.91 -9.03 10.21
CA ILE A 82 0.84 -8.49 11.58
C ILE A 82 -0.18 -9.28 12.39
N ASP A 83 -1.35 -9.57 11.82
CA ASP A 83 -2.43 -10.28 12.52
C ASP A 83 -2.16 -11.78 12.66
N LYS A 84 -1.66 -12.42 11.62
CA LYS A 84 -1.52 -13.88 11.58
C LYS A 84 -0.13 -14.37 12.00
N GLY A 85 0.87 -13.51 11.98
CA GLY A 85 2.26 -13.93 12.10
C GLY A 85 2.76 -14.58 10.82
N ILE A 86 4.06 -14.82 10.74
CA ILE A 86 4.67 -15.51 9.59
C ILE A 86 4.38 -17.01 9.66
N ALA A 87 4.27 -17.64 8.49
CA ALA A 87 4.06 -19.08 8.38
C ALA A 87 5.33 -19.76 7.89
N ASP A 88 5.49 -21.05 8.20
CA ASP A 88 6.63 -21.85 7.71
C ASP A 88 6.46 -22.17 6.22
N GLN A 89 5.23 -22.20 5.75
CA GLN A 89 4.89 -22.50 4.36
C GLN A 89 3.57 -21.81 4.01
N PRO A 90 3.22 -21.67 2.72
CA PRO A 90 1.92 -21.14 2.32
C PRO A 90 0.78 -21.94 2.98
N ASP A 91 -0.09 -21.22 3.68
CA ASP A 91 -1.12 -21.83 4.53
C ASP A 91 -2.54 -21.30 4.27
N LEU A 92 -2.70 -20.47 3.25
CA LEU A 92 -4.02 -19.92 2.89
C LEU A 92 -4.44 -20.43 1.52
N ASN A 93 -5.69 -20.83 1.40
CA ASN A 93 -6.27 -21.09 0.08
C ASN A 93 -6.69 -19.78 -0.59
N PHE A 94 -7.14 -19.83 -1.82
CA PHE A 94 -7.51 -18.67 -2.61
C PHE A 94 -8.61 -17.84 -1.90
N GLU A 95 -9.66 -18.49 -1.44
CA GLU A 95 -10.81 -17.81 -0.82
C GLU A 95 -10.41 -17.10 0.46
N GLU A 96 -9.62 -17.74 1.30
CA GLU A 96 -9.11 -17.14 2.53
C GLU A 96 -8.20 -15.94 2.25
N GLY A 97 -7.31 -16.06 1.25
CA GLY A 97 -6.41 -14.98 0.86
C GLY A 97 -7.16 -13.76 0.37
N ILE A 98 -8.21 -13.95 -0.41
CA ILE A 98 -9.07 -12.86 -0.89
C ILE A 98 -9.87 -12.24 0.26
N ARG A 99 -10.43 -13.06 1.13
CA ARG A 99 -11.20 -12.56 2.28
C ARG A 99 -10.34 -11.67 3.19
N LEU A 100 -9.12 -12.10 3.47
CA LEU A 100 -8.20 -11.32 4.31
C LEU A 100 -7.79 -10.01 3.63
N TYR A 101 -7.55 -10.04 2.32
CA TYR A 101 -7.28 -8.85 1.53
C TYR A 101 -8.43 -7.85 1.67
N ASP A 102 -9.65 -8.29 1.43
CA ASP A 102 -10.84 -7.43 1.49
C ASP A 102 -11.07 -6.86 2.88
N GLU A 103 -10.80 -7.64 3.91
CA GLU A 103 -10.91 -7.21 5.31
C GLU A 103 -9.93 -6.06 5.61
N LYS A 104 -8.68 -6.18 5.17
CA LYS A 104 -7.68 -5.13 5.40
C LYS A 104 -7.98 -3.87 4.58
N VAL A 105 -8.48 -4.03 3.38
CA VAL A 105 -8.93 -2.91 2.55
C VAL A 105 -10.07 -2.16 3.25
N ALA A 106 -11.07 -2.87 3.78
CA ALA A 106 -12.21 -2.24 4.46
C ALA A 106 -11.76 -1.40 5.67
N LEU A 107 -10.86 -1.93 6.49
CA LEU A 107 -10.30 -1.21 7.64
C LEU A 107 -9.52 0.04 7.20
N THR A 108 -8.73 -0.09 6.17
CA THR A 108 -7.89 1.01 5.65
C THR A 108 -8.74 2.10 5.01
N LYS A 109 -9.76 1.73 4.26
CA LYS A 109 -10.72 2.68 3.68
C LYS A 109 -11.47 3.43 4.76
N ALA A 110 -11.92 2.74 5.81
CA ALA A 110 -12.61 3.39 6.93
C ALA A 110 -11.72 4.44 7.60
N LEU A 111 -10.44 4.15 7.76
CA LEU A 111 -9.47 5.11 8.28
C LEU A 111 -9.37 6.34 7.36
N MET A 112 -9.28 6.12 6.05
CA MET A 112 -9.26 7.20 5.07
C MET A 112 -10.50 8.09 5.17
N GLU A 113 -11.68 7.48 5.24
CA GLU A 113 -12.94 8.23 5.32
C GLU A 113 -13.02 9.07 6.60
N ASN A 114 -12.59 8.53 7.73
CA ASN A 114 -12.54 9.27 9.00
C ASN A 114 -11.59 10.47 8.93
N LYS A 115 -10.41 10.28 8.35
CA LYS A 115 -9.44 11.37 8.18
C LYS A 115 -9.97 12.44 7.22
N ASN A 116 -10.61 12.05 6.13
CA ASN A 116 -11.19 12.99 5.18
C ASN A 116 -12.33 13.80 5.81
N HIS A 117 -13.11 13.19 6.68
CA HIS A 117 -14.14 13.90 7.44
C HIS A 117 -13.54 15.02 8.28
N ASP A 118 -12.43 14.75 8.97
CA ASP A 118 -11.80 15.70 9.89
C ASP A 118 -10.97 16.78 9.17
N TYR A 119 -10.25 16.41 8.12
CA TYR A 119 -9.27 17.26 7.43
C TYR A 119 -9.72 17.72 6.05
N GLY A 120 -10.91 17.31 5.60
CA GLY A 120 -11.35 17.52 4.23
C GLY A 120 -10.52 16.67 3.27
N GLU A 121 -10.51 17.05 2.01
CA GLU A 121 -9.79 16.33 0.98
C GLU A 121 -8.57 17.11 0.49
N ALA A 122 -7.78 17.59 1.43
CA ALA A 122 -6.59 18.39 1.12
C ALA A 122 -5.59 17.66 0.22
N TRP A 123 -5.57 16.33 0.26
CA TRP A 123 -4.70 15.52 -0.59
C TRP A 123 -4.94 15.77 -2.09
N ARG A 124 -6.13 16.24 -2.47
CA ARG A 124 -6.42 16.54 -3.89
C ARG A 124 -5.57 17.67 -4.44
N GLU A 125 -5.08 18.55 -3.58
CA GLU A 125 -4.20 19.65 -3.95
C GLU A 125 -2.72 19.30 -3.86
N MET A 126 -2.40 18.07 -3.45
CA MET A 126 -1.02 17.63 -3.33
C MET A 126 -0.46 17.17 -4.68
N ARG A 127 0.86 17.22 -4.77
CA ARG A 127 1.58 16.63 -5.91
C ARG A 127 1.77 15.15 -5.66
N VAL A 128 1.76 14.35 -6.73
CA VAL A 128 2.08 12.93 -6.63
C VAL A 128 3.48 12.72 -6.01
N SER A 129 4.45 13.57 -6.37
CA SER A 129 5.81 13.51 -5.79
C SER A 129 5.80 13.70 -4.27
N SER A 130 4.93 14.56 -3.75
CA SER A 130 4.80 14.77 -2.30
C SER A 130 4.25 13.52 -1.61
N LEU A 131 3.29 12.87 -2.22
CA LEU A 131 2.75 11.60 -1.70
C LEU A 131 3.83 10.52 -1.68
N THR A 132 4.66 10.45 -2.71
CA THR A 132 5.81 9.53 -2.75
C THR A 132 6.77 9.80 -1.59
N ASP A 133 7.07 11.06 -1.31
CA ASP A 133 7.95 11.43 -0.20
C ASP A 133 7.37 11.03 1.14
N LEU A 134 6.06 11.20 1.32
CA LEU A 134 5.38 10.77 2.55
C LEU A 134 5.43 9.26 2.72
N ILE A 135 5.30 8.50 1.65
CA ILE A 135 5.45 7.03 1.68
C ILE A 135 6.87 6.67 2.14
N LEU A 136 7.89 7.31 1.56
CA LEU A 136 9.28 7.08 1.95
C LEU A 136 9.52 7.44 3.42
N GLN A 137 8.94 8.54 3.91
CA GLN A 137 9.03 8.91 5.32
C GLN A 137 8.40 7.84 6.22
N LYS A 138 7.24 7.32 5.86
CA LYS A 138 6.58 6.25 6.62
C LYS A 138 7.46 4.99 6.63
N LEU A 139 8.11 4.67 5.52
CA LEU A 139 9.02 3.52 5.46
C LEU A 139 10.19 3.68 6.41
N LEU A 140 10.77 4.88 6.50
CA LEU A 140 11.83 5.14 7.46
C LEU A 140 11.35 4.95 8.90
N ARG A 141 10.14 5.40 9.20
CA ARG A 141 9.52 5.17 10.53
C ARG A 141 9.33 3.70 10.81
N VAL A 142 8.82 2.93 9.84
CA VAL A 142 8.64 1.48 10.01
C VAL A 142 9.97 0.80 10.28
N LYS A 143 11.01 1.13 9.53
CA LYS A 143 12.35 0.58 9.74
C LYS A 143 12.87 0.88 11.13
N GLN A 144 12.69 2.11 11.61
CA GLN A 144 13.11 2.50 12.95
C GLN A 144 12.35 1.74 14.04
N ILE A 145 11.04 1.55 13.86
CA ILE A 145 10.22 0.76 14.78
C ILE A 145 10.69 -0.70 14.79
N GLU A 146 10.94 -1.28 13.61
CA GLU A 146 11.45 -2.64 13.47
C GLU A 146 12.81 -2.80 14.15
N ASP A 147 13.73 -1.85 13.90
CA ASP A 147 15.07 -1.86 14.51
C ASP A 147 15.02 -1.70 16.04
N ASN A 148 13.99 -1.03 16.54
CA ASN A 148 13.76 -0.85 17.97
C ASN A 148 12.78 -1.89 18.54
N LYS A 149 12.65 -3.03 17.88
CA LYS A 149 11.85 -4.19 18.31
C LYS A 149 10.38 -3.84 18.58
N GLY A 150 9.82 -2.92 17.78
CA GLY A 150 8.42 -2.52 17.87
C GLY A 150 8.11 -1.45 18.93
N LYS A 151 9.11 -0.93 19.62
CA LYS A 151 8.89 0.04 20.71
C LYS A 151 8.83 1.46 20.17
N THR A 152 7.80 2.22 20.59
CA THR A 152 7.68 3.65 20.30
C THR A 152 7.31 4.41 21.57
N LEU A 153 7.60 5.71 21.60
CA LEU A 153 7.26 6.58 22.74
C LEU A 153 5.95 7.32 22.51
N VAL A 154 5.72 7.82 21.30
CA VAL A 154 4.56 8.69 20.99
C VAL A 154 3.88 8.33 19.69
N SER A 155 4.49 7.54 18.83
CA SER A 155 3.93 7.26 17.52
C SER A 155 3.02 6.04 17.53
N GLU A 156 2.14 5.99 16.54
CA GLU A 156 1.28 4.85 16.26
C GLU A 156 2.12 3.62 15.92
N GLY A 157 1.50 2.46 16.01
CA GLY A 157 2.16 1.20 15.69
C GLY A 157 2.47 1.07 14.19
N ILE A 158 3.14 -0.01 13.85
CA ILE A 158 3.57 -0.30 12.49
C ILE A 158 2.39 -0.43 11.53
N ASP A 159 1.26 -0.97 12.00
CA ASP A 159 0.04 -1.15 11.20
C ASP A 159 -0.50 0.17 10.65
N ALA A 160 -0.55 1.20 11.49
CA ALA A 160 -1.01 2.53 11.07
C ALA A 160 -0.13 3.10 9.96
N ASN A 161 1.18 2.86 10.00
CA ASN A 161 2.09 3.28 8.95
C ASN A 161 1.81 2.58 7.61
N TYR A 162 1.54 1.29 7.63
CA TYR A 162 1.16 0.56 6.41
C TYR A 162 -0.18 1.04 5.85
N GLN A 163 -1.16 1.30 6.71
CA GLN A 163 -2.45 1.85 6.28
C GLN A 163 -2.28 3.23 5.62
N ASP A 164 -1.47 4.10 6.20
CA ASP A 164 -1.19 5.40 5.61
C ASP A 164 -0.52 5.28 4.25
N MET A 165 0.42 4.35 4.09
CA MET A 165 1.08 4.13 2.80
C MET A 165 0.11 3.62 1.73
N ILE A 166 -0.84 2.77 2.10
CA ILE A 166 -1.92 2.35 1.18
C ILE A 166 -2.71 3.57 0.73
N ASN A 167 -3.16 4.39 1.67
CA ASN A 167 -4.00 5.55 1.36
C ASN A 167 -3.27 6.59 0.52
N TYR A 168 -2.00 6.88 0.82
CA TYR A 168 -1.19 7.78 -0.01
C TYR A 168 -1.03 7.24 -1.44
N SER A 169 -0.83 5.93 -1.58
CA SER A 169 -0.68 5.29 -2.90
C SER A 169 -1.99 5.35 -3.69
N VAL A 170 -3.11 5.11 -3.03
CA VAL A 170 -4.44 5.22 -3.67
C VAL A 170 -4.67 6.67 -4.12
N PHE A 171 -4.37 7.64 -3.27
CA PHE A 171 -4.52 9.07 -3.62
C PHE A 171 -3.63 9.43 -4.82
N ALA A 172 -2.39 8.95 -4.84
CA ALA A 172 -1.50 9.18 -5.97
C ALA A 172 -2.10 8.64 -7.27
N MET A 173 -2.65 7.44 -7.25
CA MET A 173 -3.26 6.85 -8.43
C MET A 173 -4.52 7.60 -8.87
N ILE A 174 -5.33 8.11 -7.93
CA ILE A 174 -6.47 8.96 -8.27
C ILE A 174 -6.00 10.26 -8.93
N LEU A 175 -4.98 10.91 -8.37
CA LEU A 175 -4.42 12.14 -8.96
C LEU A 175 -3.82 11.91 -10.34
N MET A 176 -3.35 10.70 -10.63
CA MET A 176 -2.85 10.31 -11.94
C MET A 176 -3.97 9.92 -12.91
N GLY A 177 -5.23 9.97 -12.48
CA GLY A 177 -6.39 9.65 -13.31
C GLY A 177 -6.63 8.15 -13.52
N LYS A 178 -6.03 7.28 -12.72
CA LYS A 178 -6.12 5.83 -12.91
C LYS A 178 -7.47 5.23 -12.51
N ASP A 179 -8.27 5.97 -11.74
CA ASP A 179 -9.64 5.57 -11.37
C ASP A 179 -10.60 5.59 -12.56
N ASN A 180 -10.23 6.22 -13.65
CA ASN A 180 -11.06 6.36 -14.87
C ASN A 180 -10.68 5.34 -15.96
N GLU A 181 -9.76 4.42 -15.70
CA GLU A 181 -9.30 3.42 -16.66
C GLU A 181 -10.05 2.10 -16.58
#